data_895b842ab2c78a1f4f2d37965346cb54
#
_entry.id   895b842ab2c78a1f4f2d37965346cb54
#
_cell.length_a   1.000
_cell.length_b   1.000
_cell.length_c   1.000
_cell.angle_alpha   90.00
_cell.angle_beta   90.00
_cell.angle_gamma   90.00
#
_symmetry.space_group_name_H-M   'P 1'
#
loop_
_entity.id
_entity.type
_entity.pdbx_description
1 polymer ?
#
loop_
_entity_poly.entity_id
_entity_poly.type
_entity_poly.pdbx_seq_one_letter_code
_entity_poly.pdbx_strand_id
1 'polypeptide(L)'
;MTVEMREGHQGTGPGAITPDGCAVELYARFPPGDEPDVIAAAVPAGAHILELGCGAGRVTHALLERGFRVTAVDESAEMLERVRGAERTLCTPIEDLDLGERFDVVLLGSFLVHTADPGLRHALLDACARHVAPDGHVLIQREGADYHENVPRERVDPRGFTVRIASVEPVGDGVNSVRAEYTFPDATWTQTFRSRPLTKERFEAALAEAGLRVDAELTDDGTWVRAVPAG
;
A
#
# COMPACT_ATOMS: atom_id res chain seq x y z
N MET A 1 -9.69 2.06 24.25
CA MET A 1 -10.37 3.03 23.37
C MET A 1 -10.86 2.25 22.16
N THR A 2 -12.12 2.43 21.76
CA THR A 2 -12.63 1.80 20.54
C THR A 2 -12.06 2.57 19.34
N VAL A 3 -11.34 1.90 18.47
CA VAL A 3 -10.82 2.50 17.23
C VAL A 3 -12.03 2.86 16.35
N GLU A 4 -12.13 4.10 15.90
CA GLU A 4 -13.16 4.51 14.95
C GLU A 4 -12.78 4.00 13.56
N MET A 5 -13.65 3.17 12.99
CA MET A 5 -13.42 2.57 11.66
C MET A 5 -13.70 3.59 10.56
N ARG A 6 -12.89 3.59 9.52
CA ARG A 6 -13.17 4.36 8.30
C ARG A 6 -14.44 3.86 7.63
N GLU A 7 -15.21 4.76 7.02
CA GLU A 7 -16.48 4.42 6.37
C GLU A 7 -16.30 3.33 5.29
N GLY A 8 -17.08 2.24 5.44
CA GLY A 8 -17.03 1.09 4.54
C GLY A 8 -15.82 0.17 4.73
N HIS A 9 -15.06 0.35 5.83
CA HIS A 9 -13.96 -0.52 6.20
C HIS A 9 -14.31 -1.33 7.44
N GLN A 10 -13.95 -2.59 7.47
CA GLN A 10 -14.15 -3.51 8.58
C GLN A 10 -13.06 -4.56 8.60
N GLY A 11 -12.70 -5.02 9.79
CA GLY A 11 -11.79 -6.13 9.99
C GLY A 11 -12.28 -7.05 11.09
N THR A 12 -12.00 -8.34 10.99
CA THR A 12 -12.24 -9.32 12.04
C THR A 12 -11.07 -10.27 12.16
N GLY A 13 -10.97 -10.91 13.32
CA GLY A 13 -9.95 -11.92 13.62
C GLY A 13 -9.15 -11.57 14.85
N PRO A 14 -8.16 -12.39 15.23
CA PRO A 14 -7.31 -12.13 16.37
C PRO A 14 -6.48 -10.84 16.25
N GLY A 15 -6.27 -10.16 17.38
CA GLY A 15 -5.43 -8.98 17.51
C GLY A 15 -6.16 -7.66 17.30
N ALA A 16 -5.41 -6.57 17.30
CA ALA A 16 -5.92 -5.23 17.05
C ALA A 16 -6.30 -5.05 15.58
N ILE A 17 -7.35 -4.25 15.33
CA ILE A 17 -7.81 -3.88 14.00
C ILE A 17 -7.61 -2.37 13.84
N THR A 18 -6.97 -1.96 12.76
CA THR A 18 -6.71 -0.57 12.41
C THR A 18 -7.95 0.12 11.82
N PRO A 19 -8.01 1.45 11.73
CA PRO A 19 -9.17 2.18 11.19
C PRO A 19 -9.58 1.76 9.78
N ASP A 20 -8.65 1.30 8.95
CA ASP A 20 -8.87 0.81 7.60
C ASP A 20 -9.21 -0.69 7.52
N GLY A 21 -9.41 -1.34 8.68
CA GLY A 21 -9.82 -2.75 8.77
C GLY A 21 -8.68 -3.76 8.70
N CYS A 22 -7.41 -3.33 8.67
CA CYS A 22 -6.26 -4.23 8.69
C CYS A 22 -6.06 -4.85 10.08
N ALA A 23 -5.78 -6.16 10.14
CA ALA A 23 -5.49 -6.83 11.38
C ALA A 23 -3.97 -6.87 11.64
N VAL A 24 -3.51 -6.28 12.74
CA VAL A 24 -2.09 -6.18 13.08
C VAL A 24 -1.41 -7.56 13.11
N GLU A 25 -2.06 -8.54 13.75
CA GLU A 25 -1.50 -9.89 13.85
C GLU A 25 -1.44 -10.63 12.50
N LEU A 26 -2.37 -10.36 11.58
CA LEU A 26 -2.31 -10.86 10.21
C LEU A 26 -1.09 -10.29 9.48
N TYR A 27 -0.98 -8.95 9.45
CA TYR A 27 0.08 -8.27 8.69
C TYR A 27 1.47 -8.53 9.26
N ALA A 28 1.60 -8.79 10.57
CA ALA A 28 2.84 -9.22 11.20
C ALA A 28 3.30 -10.63 10.76
N ARG A 29 2.36 -11.48 10.31
CA ARG A 29 2.64 -12.84 9.80
C ARG A 29 2.73 -12.92 8.28
N PHE A 30 2.13 -11.94 7.61
CA PHE A 30 2.00 -11.95 6.15
C PHE A 30 3.37 -11.72 5.52
N PRO A 31 3.90 -12.67 4.75
CA PRO A 31 5.20 -12.50 4.13
C PRO A 31 5.11 -11.52 2.94
N PRO A 32 6.23 -10.91 2.56
CA PRO A 32 6.28 -10.17 1.31
C PRO A 32 6.04 -11.10 0.13
N GLY A 33 5.44 -10.59 -0.95
CA GLY A 33 5.40 -11.20 -2.27
C GLY A 33 6.65 -10.85 -3.06
N ASP A 34 6.44 -10.39 -4.28
CA ASP A 34 7.49 -9.94 -5.20
C ASP A 34 7.86 -8.45 -5.03
N GLU A 35 7.13 -7.72 -4.18
CA GLU A 35 7.31 -6.28 -4.00
C GLU A 35 8.78 -5.89 -3.78
N PRO A 36 9.54 -6.55 -2.87
CA PRO A 36 10.93 -6.16 -2.62
C PRO A 36 11.85 -6.39 -3.82
N ASP A 37 11.54 -7.38 -4.68
CA ASP A 37 12.33 -7.66 -5.88
C ASP A 37 12.05 -6.62 -6.98
N VAL A 38 10.77 -6.27 -7.19
CA VAL A 38 10.35 -5.20 -8.11
C VAL A 38 10.98 -3.87 -7.70
N ILE A 39 10.91 -3.52 -6.41
CA ILE A 39 11.48 -2.28 -5.87
C ILE A 39 13.00 -2.28 -6.08
N ALA A 40 13.70 -3.35 -5.69
CA ALA A 40 15.16 -3.42 -5.80
C ALA A 40 15.65 -3.36 -7.26
N ALA A 41 14.88 -3.86 -8.21
CA ALA A 41 15.21 -3.76 -9.64
C ALA A 41 14.98 -2.35 -10.23
N ALA A 42 14.12 -1.54 -9.59
CA ALA A 42 13.68 -0.25 -10.11
C ALA A 42 14.48 0.95 -9.59
N VAL A 43 15.28 0.78 -8.51
CA VAL A 43 15.95 1.90 -7.82
C VAL A 43 17.41 1.59 -7.54
N PRO A 44 18.27 2.64 -7.35
CA PRO A 44 19.67 2.45 -7.01
C PRO A 44 19.87 1.67 -5.70
N ALA A 45 20.90 0.84 -5.64
CA ALA A 45 21.29 0.13 -4.42
C ALA A 45 21.60 1.12 -3.28
N GLY A 46 21.11 0.83 -2.08
CA GLY A 46 21.31 1.68 -0.91
C GLY A 46 20.48 2.96 -0.88
N ALA A 47 19.53 3.15 -1.81
CA ALA A 47 18.64 4.30 -1.83
C ALA A 47 17.91 4.47 -0.50
N HIS A 48 17.60 5.72 -0.14
CA HIS A 48 16.76 6.05 1.02
C HIS A 48 15.29 6.08 0.59
N ILE A 49 14.53 5.15 1.11
CA ILE A 49 13.11 4.93 0.78
C ILE A 49 12.23 5.50 1.89
N LEU A 50 11.27 6.34 1.52
CA LEU A 50 10.12 6.69 2.35
C LEU A 50 8.98 5.73 2.03
N GLU A 51 8.68 4.81 2.95
CA GLU A 51 7.59 3.85 2.79
C GLU A 51 6.33 4.38 3.46
N LEU A 52 5.31 4.67 2.65
CA LEU A 52 4.02 5.21 3.08
C LEU A 52 3.02 4.06 3.29
N GLY A 53 2.46 3.94 4.50
CA GLY A 53 1.58 2.84 4.88
C GLY A 53 2.34 1.52 5.06
N CYS A 54 3.45 1.55 5.82
CA CYS A 54 4.34 0.39 5.98
C CYS A 54 3.70 -0.79 6.73
N GLY A 55 2.59 -0.56 7.44
CA GLY A 55 1.95 -1.56 8.28
C GLY A 55 2.92 -2.14 9.31
N ALA A 56 2.88 -3.45 9.47
CA ALA A 56 3.77 -4.20 10.38
C ALA A 56 5.22 -4.38 9.85
N GLY A 57 5.59 -3.70 8.76
CA GLY A 57 6.95 -3.74 8.20
C GLY A 57 7.22 -4.91 7.26
N ARG A 58 6.20 -5.49 6.67
CA ARG A 58 6.31 -6.64 5.76
C ARG A 58 7.28 -6.39 4.59
N VAL A 59 7.18 -5.24 3.96
CA VAL A 59 8.06 -4.81 2.87
C VAL A 59 9.30 -4.12 3.43
N THR A 60 9.16 -3.29 4.47
CA THR A 60 10.26 -2.62 5.17
C THR A 60 11.41 -3.56 5.49
N HIS A 61 11.13 -4.69 6.17
CA HIS A 61 12.17 -5.62 6.61
C HIS A 61 12.92 -6.24 5.41
N ALA A 62 12.19 -6.62 4.38
CA ALA A 62 12.78 -7.19 3.18
C ALA A 62 13.63 -6.18 2.38
N LEU A 63 13.30 -4.89 2.42
CA LEU A 63 14.11 -3.82 1.83
C LEU A 63 15.38 -3.57 2.65
N LEU A 64 15.28 -3.57 3.99
CA LEU A 64 16.44 -3.45 4.88
C LEU A 64 17.44 -4.60 4.69
N GLU A 65 16.94 -5.84 4.52
CA GLU A 65 17.80 -7.01 4.22
C GLU A 65 18.52 -6.89 2.87
N ARG A 66 17.98 -6.12 1.92
CA ARG A 66 18.60 -5.79 0.63
C ARG A 66 19.55 -4.58 0.70
N GLY A 67 19.73 -3.99 1.89
CA GLY A 67 20.64 -2.88 2.12
C GLY A 67 20.08 -1.49 1.80
N PHE A 68 18.77 -1.37 1.62
CA PHE A 68 18.11 -0.06 1.53
C PHE A 68 18.01 0.59 2.91
N ARG A 69 17.93 1.92 2.93
CA ARG A 69 17.59 2.70 4.11
C ARG A 69 16.09 3.00 4.05
N VAL A 70 15.36 2.79 5.13
CA VAL A 70 13.90 2.97 5.12
C VAL A 70 13.48 3.90 6.26
N THR A 71 12.72 4.94 5.90
CA THR A 71 11.87 5.70 6.82
C THR A 71 10.45 5.19 6.62
N ALA A 72 9.85 4.60 7.66
CA ALA A 72 8.58 3.90 7.61
C ALA A 72 7.47 4.74 8.25
N VAL A 73 6.36 4.92 7.54
CA VAL A 73 5.20 5.72 7.99
C VAL A 73 3.97 4.83 8.04
N ASP A 74 3.24 4.90 9.14
CA ASP A 74 1.91 4.29 9.29
C ASP A 74 1.08 5.08 10.31
N GLU A 75 -0.25 5.06 10.18
CA GLU A 75 -1.13 5.72 11.16
C GLU A 75 -1.33 4.90 12.44
N SER A 76 -1.07 3.59 12.39
CA SER A 76 -1.24 2.68 13.53
C SER A 76 0.05 2.51 14.33
N ALA A 77 0.02 2.94 15.59
CA ALA A 77 1.11 2.69 16.52
C ALA A 77 1.36 1.19 16.73
N GLU A 78 0.30 0.38 16.76
CA GLU A 78 0.39 -1.08 16.95
C GLU A 78 1.05 -1.78 15.75
N MET A 79 0.86 -1.25 14.55
CA MET A 79 1.59 -1.70 13.35
C MET A 79 3.07 -1.35 13.48
N LEU A 80 3.38 -0.10 13.81
CA LEU A 80 4.76 0.39 13.92
C LEU A 80 5.56 -0.31 15.04
N GLU A 81 4.89 -0.79 16.10
CA GLU A 81 5.54 -1.62 17.13
C GLU A 81 6.14 -2.91 16.57
N ARG A 82 5.75 -3.36 15.40
CA ARG A 82 6.28 -4.54 14.71
C ARG A 82 7.46 -4.22 13.80
N VAL A 83 7.62 -2.96 13.39
CA VAL A 83 8.71 -2.53 12.51
C VAL A 83 10.04 -2.54 13.25
N ARG A 84 11.07 -3.14 12.64
CA ARG A 84 12.42 -3.23 13.20
C ARG A 84 13.46 -2.79 12.17
N GLY A 85 14.51 -2.12 12.65
CA GLY A 85 15.66 -1.77 11.83
C GLY A 85 15.45 -0.59 10.88
N ALA A 86 14.26 -0.04 10.76
CA ALA A 86 14.03 1.19 10.00
C ALA A 86 14.83 2.36 10.58
N GLU A 87 15.28 3.29 9.75
CA GLU A 87 16.00 4.49 10.19
C GLU A 87 15.15 5.36 11.11
N ARG A 88 13.87 5.47 10.75
CA ARG A 88 12.81 6.11 11.55
C ARG A 88 11.48 5.39 11.32
N THR A 89 10.64 5.42 12.35
CA THR A 89 9.22 5.12 12.24
C THR A 89 8.42 6.36 12.63
N LEU A 90 7.37 6.68 11.88
CA LEU A 90 6.54 7.87 12.07
C LEU A 90 5.08 7.43 12.14
N CYS A 91 4.44 7.75 13.28
CA CYS A 91 3.03 7.44 13.51
C CYS A 91 2.17 8.64 13.11
N THR A 92 1.72 8.66 11.86
CA THR A 92 0.89 9.74 11.32
C THR A 92 0.14 9.26 10.08
N PRO A 93 -1.05 9.79 9.78
CA PRO A 93 -1.69 9.63 8.47
C PRO A 93 -0.78 10.16 7.36
N ILE A 94 -0.83 9.50 6.19
CA ILE A 94 0.02 9.90 5.04
C ILE A 94 -0.35 11.29 4.54
N GLU A 95 -1.64 11.62 4.54
CA GLU A 95 -2.18 12.90 4.09
C GLU A 95 -1.66 14.08 4.91
N ASP A 96 -1.34 13.86 6.18
CA ASP A 96 -0.84 14.88 7.12
C ASP A 96 0.70 14.96 7.16
N LEU A 97 1.38 14.06 6.41
CA LEU A 97 2.83 13.97 6.47
C LEU A 97 3.51 15.16 5.80
N ASP A 98 4.33 15.88 6.56
CA ASP A 98 5.25 16.89 6.06
C ASP A 98 6.57 16.85 6.84
N LEU A 99 7.61 16.27 6.24
CA LEU A 99 8.92 16.08 6.88
C LEU A 99 9.90 17.22 6.60
N GLY A 100 9.60 18.08 5.64
CA GLY A 100 10.54 19.11 5.18
C GLY A 100 11.82 18.55 4.53
N GLU A 101 11.83 17.24 4.20
CA GLU A 101 12.97 16.54 3.58
C GLU A 101 12.50 15.70 2.39
N ARG A 102 13.46 15.30 1.54
CA ARG A 102 13.18 14.54 0.33
C ARG A 102 13.98 13.25 0.31
N PHE A 103 13.45 12.25 -0.38
CA PHE A 103 13.94 10.89 -0.43
C PHE A 103 14.26 10.50 -1.87
N ASP A 104 15.23 9.60 -2.05
CA ASP A 104 15.57 9.04 -3.37
C ASP A 104 14.35 8.30 -3.96
N VAL A 105 13.58 7.65 -3.06
CA VAL A 105 12.40 6.88 -3.43
C VAL A 105 11.27 7.14 -2.44
N VAL A 106 10.05 7.34 -2.96
CA VAL A 106 8.82 7.30 -2.16
C VAL A 106 8.00 6.10 -2.62
N LEU A 107 7.64 5.23 -1.70
CA LEU A 107 6.88 4.01 -1.95
C LEU A 107 5.44 4.17 -1.46
N LEU A 108 4.46 4.06 -2.36
CA LEU A 108 3.03 3.98 -2.10
C LEU A 108 2.55 2.58 -2.52
N GLY A 109 2.63 1.62 -1.62
CA GLY A 109 2.28 0.22 -1.84
C GLY A 109 0.84 -0.11 -1.48
N SER A 110 0.56 -1.42 -1.38
CA SER A 110 -0.70 -1.97 -0.85
C SER A 110 -1.97 -1.42 -1.50
N PHE A 111 -1.89 -1.04 -2.78
CA PHE A 111 -3.01 -0.52 -3.58
C PHE A 111 -3.65 0.77 -3.04
N LEU A 112 -2.98 1.50 -2.15
CA LEU A 112 -3.51 2.70 -1.50
C LEU A 112 -4.01 3.78 -2.49
N VAL A 113 -3.41 3.84 -3.68
CA VAL A 113 -3.85 4.74 -4.76
C VAL A 113 -5.29 4.48 -5.22
N HIS A 114 -5.83 3.28 -4.96
CA HIS A 114 -7.20 2.88 -5.30
C HIS A 114 -8.23 3.24 -4.23
N THR A 115 -7.86 4.05 -3.22
CA THR A 115 -8.82 4.56 -2.23
C THR A 115 -10.09 5.12 -2.91
N ALA A 116 -11.25 4.87 -2.30
CA ALA A 116 -12.55 5.28 -2.85
C ALA A 116 -12.70 6.80 -2.94
N ASP A 117 -12.16 7.51 -1.95
CA ASP A 117 -12.21 8.97 -1.87
C ASP A 117 -11.16 9.61 -2.79
N PRO A 118 -11.58 10.39 -3.81
CA PRO A 118 -10.65 11.08 -4.70
C PRO A 118 -9.84 12.17 -4.00
N GLY A 119 -10.38 12.81 -2.96
CA GLY A 119 -9.65 13.81 -2.15
C GLY A 119 -8.51 13.17 -1.37
N LEU A 120 -8.77 12.04 -0.72
CA LEU A 120 -7.72 11.25 -0.05
C LEU A 120 -6.67 10.77 -1.06
N ARG A 121 -7.08 10.27 -2.23
CA ARG A 121 -6.13 9.86 -3.29
C ARG A 121 -5.21 11.01 -3.68
N HIS A 122 -5.78 12.19 -3.91
CA HIS A 122 -4.97 13.38 -4.24
C HIS A 122 -3.98 13.70 -3.11
N ALA A 123 -4.42 13.69 -1.86
CA ALA A 123 -3.56 13.96 -0.70
C ALA A 123 -2.42 12.93 -0.56
N LEU A 124 -2.68 11.63 -0.83
CA LEU A 124 -1.64 10.59 -0.83
C LEU A 124 -0.60 10.85 -1.93
N LEU A 125 -1.04 11.20 -3.14
CA LEU A 125 -0.14 11.49 -4.25
C LEU A 125 0.63 12.80 -4.04
N ASP A 126 0.00 13.81 -3.45
CA ASP A 126 0.64 15.06 -3.07
C ASP A 126 1.73 14.83 -1.99
N ALA A 127 1.47 13.96 -1.01
CA ALA A 127 2.49 13.53 -0.06
C ALA A 127 3.67 12.85 -0.77
N CYS A 128 3.43 12.02 -1.78
CA CYS A 128 4.50 11.46 -2.60
C CYS A 128 5.31 12.55 -3.31
N ALA A 129 4.64 13.47 -3.99
CA ALA A 129 5.28 14.56 -4.73
C ALA A 129 6.09 15.50 -3.82
N ARG A 130 5.59 15.76 -2.62
CA ARG A 130 6.24 16.61 -1.61
C ARG A 130 7.57 16.01 -1.13
N HIS A 131 7.64 14.70 -0.99
CA HIS A 131 8.76 14.00 -0.39
C HIS A 131 9.72 13.34 -1.38
N VAL A 132 9.40 13.24 -2.67
CA VAL A 132 10.34 12.72 -3.66
C VAL A 132 11.39 13.78 -4.01
N ALA A 133 12.66 13.37 -4.13
CA ALA A 133 13.73 14.24 -4.62
C ALA A 133 13.49 14.64 -6.09
N PRO A 134 14.04 15.77 -6.58
CA PRO A 134 13.84 16.21 -7.97
C PRO A 134 14.26 15.16 -9.01
N ASP A 135 15.27 14.36 -8.71
CA ASP A 135 15.78 13.24 -9.50
C ASP A 135 15.38 11.86 -8.94
N GLY A 136 14.49 11.87 -7.95
CA GLY A 136 14.00 10.66 -7.28
C GLY A 136 12.82 10.01 -8.00
N HIS A 137 12.35 8.90 -7.42
CA HIS A 137 11.27 8.07 -7.98
C HIS A 137 10.15 7.88 -6.99
N VAL A 138 8.92 7.87 -7.49
CA VAL A 138 7.74 7.40 -6.75
C VAL A 138 7.37 6.03 -7.31
N LEU A 139 7.39 5.00 -6.46
CA LEU A 139 6.94 3.66 -6.82
C LEU A 139 5.53 3.44 -6.29
N ILE A 140 4.61 3.08 -7.17
CA ILE A 140 3.19 2.93 -6.84
C ILE A 140 2.74 1.53 -7.22
N GLN A 141 2.16 0.81 -6.24
CA GLN A 141 1.48 -0.45 -6.47
C GLN A 141 0.02 -0.21 -6.82
N ARG A 142 -0.44 -0.81 -7.92
CA ARG A 142 -1.81 -0.72 -8.43
C ARG A 142 -2.50 -2.05 -8.42
N GLU A 143 -3.81 -2.03 -8.34
CA GLU A 143 -4.63 -3.21 -8.65
C GLU A 143 -4.48 -3.58 -10.13
N GLY A 144 -4.37 -4.88 -10.41
CA GLY A 144 -4.42 -5.40 -11.78
C GLY A 144 -5.76 -5.13 -12.47
N ALA A 145 -5.78 -5.18 -13.78
CA ALA A 145 -6.97 -4.86 -14.58
C ALA A 145 -8.18 -5.75 -14.22
N ASP A 146 -7.94 -6.99 -13.82
CA ASP A 146 -8.95 -7.98 -13.45
C ASP A 146 -9.19 -8.10 -11.93
N TYR A 147 -8.60 -7.17 -11.13
CA TYR A 147 -8.67 -7.26 -9.66
C TYR A 147 -10.09 -7.37 -9.13
N HIS A 148 -11.05 -6.70 -9.74
CA HIS A 148 -12.46 -6.68 -9.36
C HIS A 148 -13.31 -7.74 -10.08
N GLU A 149 -12.68 -8.58 -10.92
CA GLU A 149 -13.35 -9.59 -11.73
C GLU A 149 -13.11 -11.02 -11.19
N ASN A 150 -13.81 -11.98 -11.75
CA ASN A 150 -13.62 -13.41 -11.47
C ASN A 150 -13.63 -13.75 -9.96
N VAL A 151 -14.55 -13.18 -9.22
CA VAL A 151 -14.76 -13.47 -7.80
C VAL A 151 -15.91 -14.45 -7.58
N PRO A 152 -15.86 -15.34 -6.55
CA PRO A 152 -14.74 -15.49 -5.62
C PRO A 152 -13.50 -16.11 -6.27
N ARG A 153 -12.32 -15.68 -5.84
CA ARG A 153 -11.04 -16.30 -6.23
C ARG A 153 -10.17 -16.54 -5.01
N GLU A 154 -9.36 -17.57 -5.09
CA GLU A 154 -8.53 -18.03 -3.98
C GLU A 154 -7.11 -18.33 -4.46
N ARG A 155 -6.13 -17.99 -3.64
CA ARG A 155 -4.73 -18.36 -3.81
C ARG A 155 -4.25 -19.05 -2.55
N VAL A 156 -3.81 -20.29 -2.68
CA VAL A 156 -3.12 -21.02 -1.63
C VAL A 156 -1.62 -20.70 -1.73
N ASP A 157 -1.07 -20.18 -0.64
CA ASP A 157 0.36 -19.89 -0.57
C ASP A 157 1.12 -21.17 -0.17
N PRO A 158 2.29 -21.48 -0.78
CA PRO A 158 3.11 -22.64 -0.40
C PRO A 158 3.53 -22.66 1.07
N ARG A 159 3.50 -21.51 1.75
CA ARG A 159 3.79 -21.40 3.20
C ARG A 159 2.61 -21.79 4.09
N GLY A 160 1.49 -22.27 3.50
CA GLY A 160 0.40 -22.91 4.22
C GLY A 160 -0.73 -21.99 4.66
N PHE A 161 -0.91 -20.83 4.02
CA PHE A 161 -2.08 -19.98 4.23
C PHE A 161 -2.82 -19.72 2.91
N THR A 162 -4.07 -19.29 3.02
CA THR A 162 -4.94 -18.99 1.88
C THR A 162 -5.38 -17.53 1.92
N VAL A 163 -5.36 -16.88 0.76
CA VAL A 163 -5.97 -15.57 0.53
C VAL A 163 -7.13 -15.74 -0.44
N ARG A 164 -8.30 -15.29 -0.04
CA ARG A 164 -9.52 -15.35 -0.86
C ARG A 164 -10.13 -13.97 -0.98
N ILE A 165 -10.38 -13.53 -2.20
CA ILE A 165 -11.30 -12.42 -2.44
C ILE A 165 -12.69 -13.04 -2.55
N ALA A 166 -13.49 -12.86 -1.49
CA ALA A 166 -14.77 -13.54 -1.33
C ALA A 166 -15.90 -12.87 -2.12
N SER A 167 -15.90 -11.53 -2.13
CA SER A 167 -16.86 -10.76 -2.92
C SER A 167 -16.29 -9.41 -3.35
N VAL A 168 -16.84 -8.88 -4.43
CA VAL A 168 -16.68 -7.51 -4.92
C VAL A 168 -18.07 -7.00 -5.27
N GLU A 169 -18.56 -6.00 -4.56
CA GLU A 169 -19.91 -5.48 -4.69
C GLU A 169 -19.89 -3.99 -5.01
N PRO A 170 -20.54 -3.54 -6.10
CA PRO A 170 -20.66 -2.12 -6.40
C PRO A 170 -21.43 -1.39 -5.29
N VAL A 171 -20.86 -0.27 -4.80
CA VAL A 171 -21.50 0.57 -3.77
C VAL A 171 -21.83 1.98 -4.27
N GLY A 172 -21.76 2.20 -5.58
CA GLY A 172 -22.07 3.48 -6.23
C GLY A 172 -20.80 4.23 -6.66
N ASP A 173 -20.96 5.22 -7.51
CA ASP A 173 -19.92 6.14 -7.97
C ASP A 173 -18.65 5.48 -8.52
N GLY A 174 -18.75 4.26 -9.05
CA GLY A 174 -17.60 3.49 -9.53
C GLY A 174 -16.70 2.97 -8.43
N VAL A 175 -17.22 2.85 -7.21
CA VAL A 175 -16.55 2.25 -6.05
C VAL A 175 -17.10 0.86 -5.81
N ASN A 176 -16.22 -0.05 -5.45
CA ASN A 176 -16.55 -1.40 -5.03
C ASN A 176 -16.21 -1.60 -3.54
N SER A 177 -17.08 -2.34 -2.83
CA SER A 177 -16.78 -2.95 -1.55
C SER A 177 -16.13 -4.31 -1.81
N VAL A 178 -14.92 -4.50 -1.36
CA VAL A 178 -14.15 -5.74 -1.53
C VAL A 178 -14.06 -6.45 -0.18
N ARG A 179 -14.38 -7.75 -0.16
CA ARG A 179 -14.21 -8.61 1.02
C ARG A 179 -13.09 -9.61 0.78
N ALA A 180 -12.05 -9.50 1.57
CA ALA A 180 -10.93 -10.45 1.61
C ALA A 180 -11.00 -11.33 2.86
N GLU A 181 -10.58 -12.58 2.70
CA GLU A 181 -10.48 -13.58 3.78
C GLU A 181 -9.07 -14.18 3.76
N TYR A 182 -8.50 -14.31 4.95
CA TYR A 182 -7.14 -14.82 5.13
C TYR A 182 -7.21 -15.98 6.12
N THR A 183 -6.84 -17.18 5.68
CA THR A 183 -6.91 -18.39 6.50
C THR A 183 -5.51 -18.96 6.70
N PHE A 184 -5.08 -19.00 7.96
CA PHE A 184 -3.89 -19.68 8.42
C PHE A 184 -4.30 -20.96 9.18
N PRO A 185 -3.42 -21.90 9.43
CA PRO A 185 -3.76 -23.14 10.15
C PRO A 185 -4.37 -22.91 11.54
N ASP A 186 -4.02 -21.81 12.19
CA ASP A 186 -4.39 -21.48 13.58
C ASP A 186 -5.33 -20.28 13.72
N ALA A 187 -5.60 -19.54 12.64
CA ALA A 187 -6.41 -18.33 12.71
C ALA A 187 -6.98 -17.92 11.35
N THR A 188 -8.10 -17.17 11.39
CA THR A 188 -8.73 -16.59 10.20
C THR A 188 -9.01 -15.11 10.45
N TRP A 189 -8.75 -14.30 9.43
CA TRP A 189 -9.08 -12.87 9.41
C TRP A 189 -9.95 -12.55 8.22
N THR A 190 -10.77 -11.52 8.36
CA THR A 190 -11.48 -10.92 7.23
C THR A 190 -11.21 -9.42 7.21
N GLN A 191 -11.18 -8.86 6.01
CA GLN A 191 -11.11 -7.44 5.80
C GLN A 191 -12.14 -7.05 4.74
N THR A 192 -12.90 -5.99 5.01
CA THR A 192 -13.74 -5.33 4.01
C THR A 192 -13.21 -3.92 3.83
N PHE A 193 -13.03 -3.53 2.59
CA PHE A 193 -12.54 -2.19 2.25
C PHE A 193 -13.19 -1.69 0.96
N ARG A 194 -13.16 -0.38 0.77
CA ARG A 194 -13.63 0.26 -0.46
C ARG A 194 -12.47 0.49 -1.41
N SER A 195 -12.63 0.09 -2.67
CA SER A 195 -11.67 0.32 -3.73
C SER A 195 -12.34 0.94 -4.96
N ARG A 196 -11.65 1.85 -5.62
CA ARG A 196 -12.05 2.45 -6.90
C ARG A 196 -11.13 1.96 -7.99
N PRO A 197 -11.62 1.17 -8.96
CA PRO A 197 -10.87 0.83 -10.16
C PRO A 197 -10.41 2.10 -10.90
N LEU A 198 -9.15 2.14 -11.28
CA LEU A 198 -8.58 3.24 -12.04
C LEU A 198 -8.14 2.73 -13.41
N THR A 199 -8.74 3.28 -14.47
CA THR A 199 -8.16 3.11 -15.81
C THR A 199 -6.80 3.79 -15.88
N LYS A 200 -6.00 3.44 -16.91
CA LYS A 200 -4.68 4.06 -17.13
C LYS A 200 -4.80 5.59 -17.20
N GLU A 201 -5.77 6.09 -17.96
CA GLU A 201 -5.98 7.52 -18.16
C GLU A 201 -6.37 8.23 -16.84
N ARG A 202 -7.22 7.61 -16.03
CA ARG A 202 -7.62 8.16 -14.73
C ARG A 202 -6.47 8.17 -13.72
N PHE A 203 -5.65 7.15 -13.76
CA PHE A 203 -4.45 7.08 -12.93
C PHE A 203 -3.43 8.14 -13.33
N GLU A 204 -3.13 8.28 -14.65
CA GLU A 204 -2.22 9.29 -15.16
C GLU A 204 -2.73 10.73 -14.89
N ALA A 205 -4.04 10.94 -15.00
CA ALA A 205 -4.65 12.23 -14.64
C ALA A 205 -4.47 12.56 -13.15
N ALA A 206 -4.70 11.56 -12.25
CA ALA A 206 -4.49 11.77 -10.82
C ALA A 206 -3.02 12.06 -10.46
N LEU A 207 -2.07 11.42 -11.14
CA LEU A 207 -0.64 11.75 -11.00
C LEU A 207 -0.35 13.19 -11.44
N ALA A 208 -0.88 13.59 -12.60
CA ALA A 208 -0.66 14.92 -13.16
C ALA A 208 -1.21 16.03 -12.24
N GLU A 209 -2.38 15.81 -11.62
CA GLU A 209 -2.96 16.72 -10.63
C GLU A 209 -2.05 16.92 -9.40
N ALA A 210 -1.27 15.90 -9.03
CA ALA A 210 -0.27 15.97 -7.95
C ALA A 210 1.14 16.39 -8.42
N GLY A 211 1.30 16.82 -9.68
CA GLY A 211 2.60 17.22 -10.22
C GLY A 211 3.56 16.06 -10.49
N LEU A 212 3.02 14.85 -10.69
CA LEU A 212 3.76 13.63 -11.04
C LEU A 212 3.40 13.19 -12.47
N ARG A 213 4.28 12.40 -13.08
CA ARG A 213 4.00 11.71 -14.36
C ARG A 213 4.55 10.30 -14.33
N VAL A 214 3.93 9.40 -15.08
CA VAL A 214 4.45 8.06 -15.31
C VAL A 214 5.76 8.16 -16.08
N ASP A 215 6.77 7.44 -15.57
CA ASP A 215 8.07 7.25 -16.21
C ASP A 215 8.18 5.84 -16.83
N ALA A 216 7.76 4.81 -16.09
CA ALA A 216 7.78 3.43 -16.56
C ALA A 216 6.70 2.56 -15.89
N GLU A 217 6.18 1.59 -16.61
CA GLU A 217 5.52 0.40 -16.03
C GLU A 217 6.63 -0.61 -15.69
N LEU A 218 6.64 -1.12 -14.46
CA LEU A 218 7.71 -1.99 -13.93
C LEU A 218 7.38 -3.47 -14.06
N THR A 219 6.10 -3.80 -14.27
CA THR A 219 5.57 -5.15 -14.44
C THR A 219 4.70 -5.23 -15.68
N ASP A 220 4.68 -6.38 -16.35
CA ASP A 220 3.92 -6.60 -17.59
C ASP A 220 2.40 -6.45 -17.39
N ASP A 221 1.91 -6.71 -16.18
CA ASP A 221 0.50 -6.56 -15.80
C ASP A 221 0.13 -5.13 -15.36
N GLY A 222 1.10 -4.20 -15.36
CA GLY A 222 0.91 -2.80 -14.96
C GLY A 222 0.59 -2.60 -13.47
N THR A 223 0.83 -3.62 -12.63
CA THR A 223 0.58 -3.51 -11.18
C THR A 223 1.61 -2.69 -10.45
N TRP A 224 2.78 -2.46 -11.03
CA TRP A 224 3.80 -1.57 -10.50
C TRP A 224 4.19 -0.50 -11.52
N VAL A 225 4.18 0.72 -11.05
CA VAL A 225 4.49 1.90 -11.86
C VAL A 225 5.54 2.75 -11.16
N ARG A 226 6.51 3.23 -11.93
CA ARG A 226 7.43 4.29 -11.52
C ARG A 226 6.91 5.62 -12.07
N ALA A 227 6.75 6.58 -11.16
CA ALA A 227 6.46 7.97 -11.50
C ALA A 227 7.62 8.87 -11.07
N VAL A 228 7.69 10.06 -11.67
CA VAL A 228 8.68 11.09 -11.38
C VAL A 228 7.99 12.46 -11.31
N PRO A 229 8.62 13.47 -10.68
CA PRO A 229 8.13 14.85 -10.76
C PRO A 229 7.91 15.29 -12.22
N ALA A 230 6.84 16.04 -12.46
CA ALA A 230 6.46 16.44 -13.82
C ALA A 230 7.36 17.57 -14.40
N GLY A 231 8.20 18.22 -13.56
CA GLY A 231 9.12 19.31 -13.94
C GLY A 231 8.50 20.69 -13.82
#